data_1e77853100b8169fa82dd151d4e22e22
#
_entry.id   1e77853100b8169fa82dd151d4e22e22
#
_cell.length_a   1.000
_cell.length_b   1.000
_cell.length_c   1.000
_cell.angle_alpha   90.00
_cell.angle_beta   90.00
_cell.angle_gamma   90.00
#
_symmetry.space_group_name_H-M   'P 1'
#
loop_
_entity.id
_entity.type
_entity.pdbx_description
1 polymer ?
#
loop_
_entity_poly.entity_id
_entity_poly.type
_entity_poly.pdbx_seq_one_letter_code
_entity_poly.pdbx_strand_id
1 'polypeptide(L)'
;MIIKDWIKKDGTGNSSVYRFEVGAHAEVLAEFERSFDQIKKTFRNEQEYMSAAMSAKGALAYWPDHWCRSFKRHCIAPFSMLIARETLQPADMRVLVFHGKPDPDDAIAGISGKWYRRFKPATWVAEHWH
;
A
#
# COMPACT_ATOMS: atom_id res chain seq x y z
N MET A 1 -3.40 13.66 1.09
CA MET A 1 -2.57 12.74 1.92
C MET A 1 -2.54 11.36 1.27
N ILE A 2 -1.44 10.66 1.34
CA ILE A 2 -1.22 9.33 0.74
C ILE A 2 -0.42 8.45 1.70
N ILE A 3 -0.40 7.14 1.52
CA ILE A 3 0.52 6.27 2.25
C ILE A 3 1.93 6.49 1.73
N LYS A 4 2.93 6.55 2.62
CA LYS A 4 4.34 6.49 2.23
C LYS A 4 4.67 5.09 1.69
N ASP A 5 5.31 5.00 0.53
CA ASP A 5 5.65 3.68 -0.02
C ASP A 5 6.61 2.93 0.90
N TRP A 6 6.32 1.67 1.17
CA TRP A 6 7.11 0.85 2.10
C TRP A 6 8.40 0.29 1.48
N ILE A 7 8.56 0.41 0.17
CA ILE A 7 9.70 -0.12 -0.58
C ILE A 7 10.59 1.01 -1.07
N LYS A 8 9.97 2.02 -1.66
CA LYS A 8 10.67 3.16 -2.23
C LYS A 8 11.01 4.18 -1.14
N LYS A 9 12.23 4.68 -1.19
CA LYS A 9 12.73 5.69 -0.24
C LYS A 9 12.87 7.07 -0.88
N ASP A 10 12.34 7.24 -2.07
CA ASP A 10 12.45 8.44 -2.90
C ASP A 10 11.30 9.44 -2.70
N GLY A 11 10.42 9.19 -1.74
CA GLY A 11 9.25 10.03 -1.51
C GLY A 11 8.03 9.64 -2.36
N THR A 12 8.09 8.57 -3.14
CA THR A 12 6.91 8.05 -3.82
C THR A 12 5.86 7.60 -2.79
N GLY A 13 4.62 7.98 -2.99
CA GLY A 13 3.49 7.48 -2.20
C GLY A 13 2.96 6.16 -2.74
N ASN A 14 2.20 5.45 -1.91
CA ASN A 14 1.43 4.28 -2.31
C ASN A 14 -0.04 4.66 -2.41
N SER A 15 -0.63 4.50 -3.59
CA SER A 15 -1.99 4.95 -3.92
C SER A 15 -3.11 4.02 -3.41
N SER A 16 -2.79 2.98 -2.63
CA SER A 16 -3.82 2.10 -2.05
C SER A 16 -4.78 2.83 -1.12
N VAL A 17 -4.31 3.87 -0.43
CA VAL A 17 -5.14 4.75 0.40
C VAL A 17 -4.66 6.19 0.27
N TYR A 18 -5.52 7.04 -0.25
CA TYR A 18 -5.24 8.46 -0.33
C TYR A 18 -6.48 9.30 -0.03
N ARG A 19 -6.26 10.54 0.35
CA ARG A 19 -7.29 11.55 0.60
C ARG A 19 -6.90 12.83 -0.10
N PHE A 20 -7.87 13.41 -0.79
CA PHE A 20 -7.76 14.74 -1.39
C PHE A 20 -9.10 15.46 -1.26
N GLU A 21 -9.08 16.76 -1.44
CA GLU A 21 -10.27 17.58 -1.57
C GLU A 21 -10.77 17.53 -3.01
N VAL A 22 -12.03 17.21 -3.20
CA VAL A 22 -12.63 17.12 -4.54
C VAL A 22 -12.51 18.45 -5.26
N GLY A 23 -11.97 18.43 -6.47
CA GLY A 23 -11.74 19.62 -7.29
C GLY A 23 -10.44 20.38 -7.01
N ALA A 24 -9.74 20.12 -5.91
CA ALA A 24 -8.54 20.87 -5.52
C ALA A 24 -7.33 20.70 -6.46
N HIS A 25 -7.30 19.65 -7.27
CA HIS A 25 -6.14 19.29 -8.11
C HIS A 25 -6.56 18.93 -9.54
N ALA A 26 -7.59 19.62 -10.07
CA ALA A 26 -8.11 19.38 -11.41
C ALA A 26 -7.04 19.52 -12.51
N GLU A 27 -6.06 20.40 -12.30
CA GLU A 27 -4.93 20.61 -13.22
C GLU A 27 -4.01 19.40 -13.34
N VAL A 28 -3.92 18.52 -12.32
CA VAL A 28 -3.12 17.30 -12.41
C VAL A 28 -3.77 16.29 -13.35
N LEU A 29 -5.12 16.20 -13.32
CA LEU A 29 -5.87 15.40 -14.27
C LEU A 29 -5.78 15.99 -15.67
N ALA A 30 -5.98 17.31 -15.81
CA ALA A 30 -5.87 17.99 -17.10
C ALA A 30 -4.48 17.82 -17.74
N GLU A 31 -3.42 17.87 -16.93
CA GLU A 31 -2.06 17.60 -17.42
C GLU A 31 -1.89 16.16 -17.85
N PHE A 32 -2.42 15.20 -17.07
CA PHE A 32 -2.39 13.79 -17.43
C PHE A 32 -3.09 13.54 -18.77
N GLU A 33 -4.25 14.09 -18.99
CA GLU A 33 -5.01 13.96 -20.24
C GLU A 33 -4.28 14.60 -21.43
N ARG A 34 -3.72 15.80 -21.25
CA ARG A 34 -3.00 16.52 -22.30
C ARG A 34 -1.68 15.86 -22.69
N SER A 35 -0.96 15.30 -21.73
CA SER A 35 0.43 14.82 -21.90
C SER A 35 0.56 13.31 -21.65
N PHE A 36 -0.49 12.55 -21.86
CA PHE A 36 -0.57 11.11 -21.52
C PHE A 36 0.61 10.30 -22.01
N ASP A 37 0.96 10.42 -23.31
CA ASP A 37 2.05 9.63 -23.90
C ASP A 37 3.43 9.96 -23.30
N GLN A 38 3.65 11.21 -22.95
CA GLN A 38 4.89 11.63 -22.30
C GLN A 38 4.95 11.15 -20.85
N ILE A 39 3.85 11.29 -20.13
CA ILE A 39 3.73 10.83 -18.73
C ILE A 39 3.94 9.31 -18.65
N LYS A 40 3.32 8.55 -19.56
CA LYS A 40 3.49 7.09 -19.65
C LYS A 40 4.93 6.64 -19.95
N LYS A 41 5.69 7.44 -20.67
CA LYS A 41 7.12 7.16 -20.93
C LYS A 41 8.00 7.52 -19.73
N THR A 42 7.60 8.49 -18.93
CA THR A 42 8.38 9.03 -17.81
C THR A 42 8.15 8.27 -16.52
N PHE A 43 6.89 7.91 -16.25
CA PHE A 43 6.46 7.26 -14.99
C PHE A 43 6.02 5.81 -15.24
N ARG A 44 6.39 4.92 -14.32
CA ARG A 44 6.06 3.48 -14.42
C ARG A 44 4.60 3.17 -14.11
N ASN A 45 3.99 4.00 -13.28
CA ASN A 45 2.60 3.84 -12.83
C ASN A 45 2.03 5.16 -12.33
N GLU A 46 0.74 5.15 -12.04
CA GLU A 46 -0.03 6.33 -11.59
C GLU A 46 0.47 6.90 -10.26
N GLN A 47 0.92 6.05 -9.33
CA GLN A 47 1.38 6.54 -8.03
C GLN A 47 2.71 7.31 -8.11
N GLU A 48 3.59 6.97 -9.04
CA GLU A 48 4.80 7.75 -9.32
C GLU A 48 4.44 9.12 -9.89
N TYR A 49 3.56 9.17 -10.89
CA TYR A 49 3.08 10.42 -11.45
C TYR A 49 2.37 11.30 -10.42
N MET A 50 1.39 10.75 -9.70
CA MET A 50 0.66 11.48 -8.66
C MET A 50 1.60 12.04 -7.58
N SER A 51 2.54 11.23 -7.11
CA SER A 51 3.50 11.65 -6.08
C SER A 51 4.40 12.78 -6.58
N ALA A 52 4.90 12.69 -7.80
CA ALA A 52 5.72 13.72 -8.41
C ALA A 52 4.93 15.02 -8.62
N ALA A 53 3.72 14.93 -9.18
CA ALA A 53 2.86 16.09 -9.43
C ALA A 53 2.47 16.80 -8.14
N MET A 54 2.09 16.05 -7.09
CA MET A 54 1.73 16.62 -5.79
C MET A 54 2.96 17.18 -5.05
N SER A 55 4.12 16.52 -5.16
CA SER A 55 5.36 17.00 -4.58
C SER A 55 5.81 18.33 -5.19
N ALA A 56 5.75 18.44 -6.53
CA ALA A 56 6.07 19.68 -7.24
C ALA A 56 5.22 20.86 -6.82
N LYS A 57 4.00 20.61 -6.34
CA LYS A 57 3.06 21.63 -5.83
C LYS A 57 3.20 21.88 -4.33
N GLY A 58 4.08 21.16 -3.63
CA GLY A 58 4.14 21.20 -2.16
C GLY A 58 2.89 20.65 -1.47
N ALA A 59 2.04 19.92 -2.19
CA ALA A 59 0.76 19.40 -1.71
C ALA A 59 0.81 17.92 -1.26
N LEU A 60 1.98 17.27 -1.39
CA LEU A 60 2.14 15.89 -0.97
C LEU A 60 2.31 15.81 0.56
N ALA A 61 1.40 15.11 1.22
CA ALA A 61 1.48 14.81 2.64
C ALA A 61 1.24 13.31 2.88
N TYR A 62 1.87 12.75 3.89
CA TYR A 62 1.74 11.33 4.21
C TYR A 62 0.88 11.09 5.43
N TRP A 63 0.16 9.95 5.41
CA TRP A 63 -0.44 9.42 6.62
C TRP A 63 0.64 9.04 7.64
N PRO A 64 0.37 9.11 8.95
CA PRO A 64 1.27 8.55 9.94
C PRO A 64 1.61 7.09 9.64
N ASP A 65 2.89 6.74 9.67
CA ASP A 65 3.36 5.42 9.24
C ASP A 65 2.68 4.25 9.98
N HIS A 66 2.32 4.46 11.25
CA HIS A 66 1.65 3.43 12.06
C HIS A 66 0.16 3.23 11.71
N TRP A 67 -0.48 4.19 11.03
CA TRP A 67 -1.89 4.06 10.65
C TRP A 67 -2.11 3.10 9.49
N CYS A 68 -1.23 3.12 8.50
CA CYS A 68 -1.35 2.30 7.30
C CYS A 68 -0.27 1.24 7.27
N ARG A 69 -0.67 -0.03 7.37
CA ARG A 69 0.25 -1.15 7.41
C ARG A 69 0.03 -2.10 6.23
N SER A 70 1.11 -2.63 5.72
CA SER A 70 1.06 -3.70 4.73
C SER A 70 1.03 -5.04 5.44
N PHE A 71 0.02 -5.88 5.14
CA PHE A 71 -0.03 -7.23 5.70
C PHE A 71 1.28 -7.99 5.46
N LYS A 72 1.74 -7.99 4.23
CA LYS A 72 2.93 -8.72 3.79
C LYS A 72 4.22 -8.28 4.49
N ARG A 73 4.33 -7.01 4.89
CA ARG A 73 5.57 -6.44 5.43
C ARG A 73 5.57 -6.27 6.93
N HIS A 74 4.40 -6.10 7.53
CA HIS A 74 4.30 -5.75 8.93
C HIS A 74 3.61 -6.81 9.78
N CYS A 75 2.81 -7.70 9.15
CA CYS A 75 2.04 -8.71 9.87
C CYS A 75 2.63 -10.11 9.76
N ILE A 76 3.36 -10.40 8.68
CA ILE A 76 3.99 -11.71 8.47
C ILE A 76 5.40 -11.71 9.06
N ALA A 77 5.74 -12.75 9.82
CA ALA A 77 7.08 -12.95 10.36
C ALA A 77 8.15 -13.09 9.25
N PRO A 78 9.43 -12.80 9.53
CA PRO A 78 10.54 -13.10 8.63
C PRO A 78 10.54 -14.56 8.17
N PHE A 79 11.07 -14.83 6.98
CA PHE A 79 11.04 -16.15 6.34
C PHE A 79 11.50 -17.29 7.24
N SER A 80 12.55 -17.08 8.03
CA SER A 80 13.09 -18.06 8.98
C SER A 80 12.14 -18.40 10.14
N MET A 81 11.08 -17.62 10.35
CA MET A 81 10.16 -17.75 11.48
C MET A 81 8.69 -17.89 11.06
N LEU A 82 8.41 -18.06 9.78
CA LEU A 82 7.05 -18.03 9.21
C LEU A 82 6.07 -18.99 9.90
N ILE A 83 6.52 -20.20 10.20
CA ILE A 83 5.70 -21.25 10.81
C ILE A 83 5.71 -21.15 12.33
N ALA A 84 6.77 -20.62 12.91
CA ALA A 84 6.96 -20.57 14.36
C ALA A 84 6.24 -19.38 15.03
N ARG A 85 6.09 -18.27 14.34
CA ARG A 85 5.49 -17.05 14.88
C ARG A 85 4.09 -16.80 14.34
N GLU A 86 3.21 -16.35 15.22
CA GLU A 86 1.88 -15.85 14.83
C GLU A 86 2.00 -14.63 13.92
N THR A 87 0.97 -14.42 13.11
CA THR A 87 0.81 -13.16 12.38
C THR A 87 0.51 -12.04 13.37
N LEU A 88 1.21 -10.93 13.21
CA LEU A 88 1.07 -9.78 14.09
C LEU A 88 -0.07 -8.89 13.61
N GLN A 89 -0.97 -8.54 14.53
CA GLN A 89 -1.89 -7.41 14.35
C GLN A 89 -1.20 -6.16 14.96
N PRO A 90 -0.71 -5.21 14.14
CA PRO A 90 -0.02 -4.04 14.68
C PRO A 90 -0.95 -3.17 15.52
N ALA A 91 -0.49 -2.74 16.69
CA ALA A 91 -1.19 -1.76 17.51
C ALA A 91 -1.37 -0.45 16.72
N ASP A 92 -2.44 0.29 17.01
CA ASP A 92 -2.76 1.59 16.39
C ASP A 92 -2.93 1.60 14.86
N MET A 93 -2.93 0.45 14.24
CA MET A 93 -3.25 0.31 12.81
C MET A 93 -4.70 0.72 12.56
N ARG A 94 -4.90 1.57 11.53
CA ARG A 94 -6.23 2.03 11.09
C ARG A 94 -6.62 1.41 9.76
N VAL A 95 -5.63 1.15 8.90
CA VAL A 95 -5.83 0.57 7.57
C VAL A 95 -4.80 -0.52 7.35
N LEU A 96 -5.28 -1.71 6.99
CA LEU A 96 -4.47 -2.82 6.55
C LEU A 96 -4.54 -2.93 5.02
N VAL A 97 -3.39 -2.86 4.38
CA VAL A 97 -3.29 -2.93 2.92
C VAL A 97 -2.77 -4.30 2.50
N PHE A 98 -3.56 -4.94 1.65
CA PHE A 98 -3.17 -6.14 0.91
C PHE A 98 -2.73 -5.71 -0.49
N HIS A 99 -1.48 -5.95 -0.84
CA HIS A 99 -0.95 -5.62 -2.16
C HIS A 99 -0.28 -6.86 -2.78
N GLY A 100 -0.86 -7.36 -3.85
CA GLY A 100 -0.51 -8.66 -4.39
C GLY A 100 -0.83 -9.78 -3.38
N LYS A 101 -0.30 -10.96 -3.59
CA LYS A 101 -0.52 -12.08 -2.65
C LYS A 101 0.29 -11.93 -1.35
N PRO A 102 -0.27 -12.35 -0.20
CA PRO A 102 -1.60 -12.92 0.00
C PRO A 102 -2.73 -11.89 -0.07
N ASP A 103 -3.92 -12.32 -0.48
CA ASP A 103 -5.19 -11.60 -0.32
C ASP A 103 -5.73 -11.81 1.11
N PRO A 104 -6.82 -11.15 1.54
CA PRO A 104 -7.41 -11.38 2.85
C PRO A 104 -7.77 -12.85 3.12
N ASP A 105 -8.39 -13.54 2.17
CA ASP A 105 -8.75 -14.96 2.30
C ASP A 105 -7.52 -15.86 2.43
N ASP A 106 -6.47 -15.58 1.65
CA ASP A 106 -5.18 -16.26 1.76
C ASP A 106 -4.55 -16.03 3.14
N ALA A 107 -4.65 -14.81 3.67
CA ALA A 107 -4.13 -14.46 4.98
C ALA A 107 -4.83 -15.21 6.10
N ILE A 108 -6.16 -15.32 6.03
CA ILE A 108 -6.97 -16.10 6.96
C ILE A 108 -6.58 -17.58 6.92
N ALA A 109 -6.31 -18.12 5.73
CA ALA A 109 -5.90 -19.51 5.54
C ALA A 109 -4.41 -19.78 5.79
N GLY A 110 -3.59 -18.75 6.02
CA GLY A 110 -2.13 -18.90 6.20
C GLY A 110 -1.37 -19.24 4.92
N ILE A 111 -1.87 -18.79 3.76
CA ILE A 111 -1.33 -19.10 2.43
C ILE A 111 -0.67 -17.84 1.84
N SER A 112 0.57 -17.96 1.34
CA SER A 112 1.30 -16.81 0.79
C SER A 112 1.14 -16.59 -0.72
N GLY A 113 0.34 -17.41 -1.40
CA GLY A 113 0.26 -17.47 -2.85
C GLY A 113 1.36 -18.30 -3.51
N LYS A 114 2.30 -18.83 -2.72
CA LYS A 114 3.33 -19.78 -3.17
C LYS A 114 3.17 -21.08 -2.40
N TRP A 115 3.13 -22.22 -3.08
CA TRP A 115 2.87 -23.53 -2.47
C TRP A 115 3.85 -23.92 -1.34
N TYR A 116 5.09 -23.46 -1.43
CA TYR A 116 6.16 -23.76 -0.47
C TYR A 116 6.28 -22.74 0.67
N ARG A 117 5.48 -21.66 0.64
CA ARG A 117 5.57 -20.59 1.63
C ARG A 117 4.25 -20.44 2.37
N ARG A 118 4.20 -20.97 3.58
CA ARG A 118 3.06 -20.84 4.48
C ARG A 118 3.47 -20.02 5.70
N PHE A 119 2.49 -19.41 6.34
CA PHE A 119 2.63 -18.70 7.61
C PHE A 119 1.45 -19.05 8.51
N LYS A 120 1.51 -18.68 9.79
CA LYS A 120 0.39 -18.90 10.71
C LYS A 120 -0.84 -18.14 10.25
N PRO A 121 -2.04 -18.77 10.23
CA PRO A 121 -3.29 -18.12 9.87
C PRO A 121 -3.51 -16.81 10.63
N ALA A 122 -3.93 -15.78 9.90
CA ALA A 122 -4.26 -14.49 10.47
C ALA A 122 -5.77 -14.44 10.80
N THR A 123 -6.20 -15.19 11.82
CA THR A 123 -7.61 -15.32 12.19
C THR A 123 -8.26 -13.99 12.55
N TRP A 124 -7.48 -13.06 13.10
CA TRP A 124 -7.94 -11.70 13.37
C TRP A 124 -8.37 -10.92 12.11
N VAL A 125 -7.88 -11.29 10.92
CA VAL A 125 -8.34 -10.69 9.66
C VAL A 125 -9.79 -11.07 9.38
N ALA A 126 -10.23 -12.30 9.74
CA ALA A 126 -11.59 -12.75 9.53
C ALA A 126 -12.63 -11.97 10.35
N GLU A 127 -12.21 -11.31 11.43
CA GLU A 127 -13.10 -10.45 12.23
C GLU A 127 -13.52 -9.17 11.48
N HIS A 128 -12.80 -8.81 10.43
CA HIS A 128 -12.97 -7.54 9.69
C HIS A 128 -13.21 -7.74 8.19
N TRP A 129 -13.11 -8.97 7.69
CA TRP A 129 -13.27 -9.31 6.28
C TRP A 129 -14.42 -10.29 6.07
N HIS A 130 -15.50 -9.82 5.40
CA HIS A 130 -16.71 -10.58 5.13
C HIS A 130 -17.08 -10.51 3.65
#